data_b67948f6b3d4a9df7c38d7507de5650c
#
_entry.id   b67948f6b3d4a9df7c38d7507de5650c
#
_cell.length_a   1.000
_cell.length_b   1.000
_cell.length_c   1.000
_cell.angle_alpha   90.00
_cell.angle_beta   90.00
_cell.angle_gamma   90.00
#
_symmetry.space_group_name_H-M   'P 1'
#
loop_
_entity.id
_entity.type
_entity.pdbx_description
1 polymer ?
#
loop_
_entity_poly.entity_id
_entity_poly.type
_entity_poly.pdbx_seq_one_letter_code
_entity_poly.pdbx_strand_id
1 'polypeptide(L)'
;HYTQKMHEVQKHLTITDHGYLGYAVIVNKKFWDGLPADVRGQLETAMKESTAYANKMAKEQNDKDLDSVKKSGKTTVYVPTKEERMAFKKVLVPVHQKMESRIGKEIIQSVYKETGFDPSSL
;
A
#
# COMPACT_ATOMS: atom_id res chain seq x y z
N HIS A 1 -5.68 -2.16 11.57
CA HIS A 1 -5.30 -1.68 12.92
C HIS A 1 -6.50 -1.64 13.87
N TYR A 2 -7.59 -1.00 13.47
CA TYR A 2 -8.80 -0.90 14.29
C TYR A 2 -9.47 -2.27 14.47
N THR A 3 -9.71 -2.99 13.38
CA THR A 3 -10.34 -4.33 13.38
C THR A 3 -9.54 -5.37 14.18
N GLN A 4 -8.20 -5.23 14.22
CA GLN A 4 -7.30 -6.08 15.02
C GLN A 4 -7.16 -5.59 16.47
N LYS A 5 -7.90 -4.55 16.86
CA LYS A 5 -7.89 -3.96 18.21
C LYS A 5 -6.51 -3.53 18.71
N MET A 6 -5.56 -3.25 17.80
CA MET A 6 -4.20 -2.84 18.16
C MET A 6 -4.18 -1.51 18.93
N HIS A 7 -5.13 -0.63 18.66
CA HIS A 7 -5.31 0.64 19.37
C HIS A 7 -5.67 0.47 20.87
N GLU A 8 -6.09 -0.70 21.30
CA GLU A 8 -6.39 -0.99 22.71
C GLU A 8 -5.14 -1.28 23.54
N VAL A 9 -4.05 -1.72 22.88
CA VAL A 9 -2.79 -2.12 23.52
C VAL A 9 -1.60 -1.22 23.13
N GLN A 10 -1.77 -0.34 22.16
CA GLN A 10 -0.74 0.60 21.69
C GLN A 10 -1.13 2.04 22.04
N LYS A 11 -0.29 2.70 22.83
CA LYS A 11 -0.54 4.09 23.26
C LYS A 11 -0.24 5.14 22.19
N HIS A 12 0.60 4.80 21.22
CA HIS A 12 1.05 5.71 20.18
C HIS A 12 0.93 5.08 18.80
N LEU A 13 0.52 5.86 17.82
CA LEU A 13 0.44 5.48 16.42
C LEU A 13 0.97 6.63 15.56
N THR A 14 1.97 6.36 14.73
CA THR A 14 2.54 7.35 13.82
C THR A 14 2.17 7.01 12.38
N ILE A 15 1.66 7.98 11.63
CA ILE A 15 1.28 7.82 10.23
C ILE A 15 2.52 8.02 9.36
N THR A 16 3.27 6.96 9.12
CA THR A 16 4.52 7.01 8.36
C THR A 16 4.35 6.77 6.87
N ASP A 17 3.28 6.08 6.45
CA ASP A 17 3.02 5.67 5.06
C ASP A 17 4.25 5.01 4.40
N HIS A 18 4.97 4.20 5.17
CA HIS A 18 6.24 3.60 4.77
C HIS A 18 6.11 2.34 3.90
N GLY A 19 4.90 1.82 3.75
CA GLY A 19 4.65 0.60 2.99
C GLY A 19 3.26 0.57 2.39
N TYR A 20 3.12 -0.24 1.34
CA TYR A 20 1.86 -0.52 0.68
C TYR A 20 1.56 -2.01 0.77
N LEU A 21 0.40 -2.36 1.31
CA LEU A 21 -0.10 -3.74 1.32
C LEU A 21 -1.00 -3.94 0.11
N GLY A 22 -0.43 -4.54 -0.93
CA GLY A 22 -1.14 -4.86 -2.15
C GLY A 22 -1.49 -6.35 -2.24
N TYR A 23 -2.57 -6.64 -2.94
CA TYR A 23 -2.97 -8.00 -3.29
C TYR A 23 -3.02 -8.14 -4.81
N ALA A 24 -2.58 -9.29 -5.31
CA ALA A 24 -2.75 -9.67 -6.70
C ALA A 24 -3.64 -10.91 -6.78
N VAL A 25 -4.67 -10.84 -7.60
CA VAL A 25 -5.45 -12.03 -7.95
C VAL A 25 -4.72 -12.74 -9.08
N ILE A 26 -4.30 -13.97 -8.82
CA ILE A 26 -3.55 -14.77 -9.80
C ILE A 26 -4.38 -15.97 -10.22
N VAL A 27 -4.20 -16.39 -11.46
CA VAL A 27 -4.83 -17.58 -12.04
C VAL A 27 -3.79 -18.42 -12.76
N ASN A 28 -3.99 -19.73 -12.74
CA ASN A 28 -3.12 -20.64 -13.49
C ASN A 28 -3.23 -20.34 -15.01
N LYS A 29 -2.09 -20.14 -15.66
CA LYS A 29 -2.05 -19.74 -17.08
C LYS A 29 -2.73 -20.77 -17.99
N LYS A 30 -2.46 -22.05 -17.81
CA LYS A 30 -3.04 -23.12 -18.64
C LYS A 30 -4.56 -23.18 -18.48
N PHE A 31 -5.06 -23.02 -17.28
CA PHE A 31 -6.50 -22.94 -17.02
C PHE A 31 -7.10 -21.72 -17.73
N TRP A 32 -6.49 -20.56 -17.58
CA TRP A 32 -6.97 -19.31 -18.18
C TRP A 32 -7.00 -19.38 -19.71
N ASP A 33 -5.94 -19.86 -20.33
CA ASP A 33 -5.83 -19.98 -21.77
C ASP A 33 -6.80 -21.04 -22.36
N GLY A 34 -7.21 -22.02 -21.54
CA GLY A 34 -8.18 -23.05 -21.92
C GLY A 34 -9.64 -22.61 -21.84
N LEU A 35 -9.93 -21.45 -21.28
CA LEU A 35 -11.28 -20.92 -21.20
C LEU A 35 -11.76 -20.40 -22.56
N PRO A 36 -13.06 -20.54 -22.89
CA PRO A 36 -13.67 -19.85 -24.03
C PRO A 36 -13.45 -18.33 -23.95
N ALA A 37 -13.29 -17.68 -25.09
CA ALA A 37 -12.96 -16.26 -25.15
C ALA A 37 -14.01 -15.35 -24.52
N ASP A 38 -15.28 -15.69 -24.68
CA ASP A 38 -16.42 -14.99 -24.07
C ASP A 38 -16.42 -15.11 -22.55
N VAL A 39 -16.11 -16.29 -22.01
CA VAL A 39 -15.98 -16.52 -20.56
C VAL A 39 -14.81 -15.72 -19.99
N ARG A 40 -13.66 -15.70 -20.68
CA ARG A 40 -12.52 -14.86 -20.26
C ARG A 40 -12.89 -13.39 -20.20
N GLY A 41 -13.55 -12.86 -21.23
CA GLY A 41 -14.02 -11.48 -21.28
C GLY A 41 -14.96 -11.12 -20.14
N GLN A 42 -15.88 -12.03 -19.79
CA GLN A 42 -16.77 -11.85 -18.64
C GLN A 42 -16.00 -11.81 -17.32
N LEU A 43 -15.03 -12.72 -17.13
CA LEU A 43 -14.20 -12.77 -15.93
C LEU A 43 -13.31 -11.53 -15.80
N GLU A 44 -12.71 -11.05 -16.89
CA GLU A 44 -11.92 -9.82 -16.91
C GLU A 44 -12.75 -8.59 -16.50
N THR A 45 -13.96 -8.48 -17.04
CA THR A 45 -14.89 -7.41 -16.70
C THR A 45 -15.28 -7.48 -15.22
N ALA A 46 -15.68 -8.66 -14.75
CA ALA A 46 -16.04 -8.86 -13.34
C ALA A 46 -14.89 -8.54 -12.39
N MET A 47 -13.65 -8.95 -12.73
CA MET A 47 -12.47 -8.63 -11.95
C MET A 47 -12.16 -7.13 -11.91
N LYS A 48 -12.29 -6.45 -13.04
CA LYS A 48 -12.09 -5.00 -13.12
C LYS A 48 -13.08 -4.25 -12.23
N GLU A 49 -14.36 -4.59 -12.30
CA GLU A 49 -15.40 -3.98 -11.50
C GLU A 49 -15.24 -4.29 -10.01
N SER A 50 -14.99 -5.55 -9.67
CA SER A 50 -14.75 -5.98 -8.28
C SER A 50 -13.53 -5.32 -7.68
N THR A 51 -12.44 -5.16 -8.44
CA THR A 51 -11.23 -4.48 -7.99
C THR A 51 -11.47 -2.99 -7.73
N ALA A 52 -12.19 -2.31 -8.63
CA ALA A 52 -12.54 -0.90 -8.44
C ALA A 52 -13.41 -0.71 -7.18
N TYR A 53 -14.39 -1.58 -6.99
CA TYR A 53 -15.25 -1.56 -5.80
C TYR A 53 -14.46 -1.84 -4.52
N ALA A 54 -13.64 -2.90 -4.50
CA ALA A 54 -12.84 -3.28 -3.35
C ALA A 54 -11.84 -2.18 -2.94
N ASN A 55 -11.17 -1.54 -3.91
CA ASN A 55 -10.24 -0.45 -3.64
C ASN A 55 -10.95 0.78 -3.05
N LYS A 56 -12.13 1.12 -3.57
CA LYS A 56 -12.97 2.19 -3.01
C LYS A 56 -13.37 1.88 -1.57
N MET A 57 -13.88 0.68 -1.32
CA MET A 57 -14.31 0.25 0.02
C MET A 57 -13.13 0.21 1.01
N ALA A 58 -11.97 -0.26 0.56
CA ALA A 58 -10.76 -0.30 1.38
C ALA A 58 -10.33 1.10 1.83
N LYS A 59 -10.36 2.08 0.90
CA LYS A 59 -10.03 3.47 1.23
C LYS A 59 -11.02 4.05 2.25
N GLU A 60 -12.31 3.92 2.00
CA GLU A 60 -13.35 4.43 2.91
C GLU A 60 -13.26 3.77 4.29
N GLN A 61 -13.00 2.47 4.34
CA GLN A 61 -12.85 1.76 5.61
C GLN A 61 -11.60 2.19 6.38
N ASN A 62 -10.47 2.36 5.68
CA ASN A 62 -9.24 2.84 6.31
C ASN A 62 -9.41 4.22 6.94
N ASP A 63 -10.10 5.13 6.23
CA ASP A 63 -10.38 6.48 6.74
C ASP A 63 -11.29 6.42 8.00
N LYS A 64 -12.35 5.62 7.97
CA LYS A 64 -13.24 5.40 9.11
C LYS A 64 -12.54 4.75 10.30
N ASP A 65 -11.68 3.75 10.03
CA ASP A 65 -10.93 3.06 11.08
C ASP A 65 -9.94 3.98 11.78
N LEU A 66 -9.25 4.84 11.02
CA LEU A 66 -8.35 5.85 11.60
C LEU A 66 -9.10 6.83 12.51
N ASP A 67 -10.26 7.31 12.05
CA ASP A 67 -11.13 8.17 12.85
C ASP A 67 -11.62 7.47 14.12
N SER A 68 -11.96 6.20 14.03
CA SER A 68 -12.37 5.40 15.19
C SER A 68 -11.25 5.25 16.21
N VAL A 69 -10.00 5.03 15.74
CA VAL A 69 -8.82 5.00 16.60
C VAL A 69 -8.64 6.34 17.33
N LYS A 70 -8.73 7.45 16.60
CA LYS A 70 -8.63 8.80 17.20
C LYS A 70 -9.73 9.04 18.26
N LYS A 71 -10.97 8.70 17.92
CA LYS A 71 -12.14 8.89 18.80
C LYS A 71 -12.11 8.00 20.05
N SER A 72 -11.43 6.85 19.99
CA SER A 72 -11.31 5.95 21.13
C SER A 72 -10.60 6.57 22.35
N GLY A 73 -9.75 7.57 22.11
CA GLY A 73 -8.94 8.22 23.15
C GLY A 73 -7.86 7.33 23.77
N LYS A 74 -7.74 6.06 23.31
CA LYS A 74 -6.77 5.09 23.86
C LYS A 74 -5.39 5.19 23.21
N THR A 75 -5.31 5.76 22.01
CA THR A 75 -4.10 5.85 21.19
C THR A 75 -3.90 7.28 20.73
N THR A 76 -2.74 7.86 21.03
CA THR A 76 -2.34 9.14 20.46
C THR A 76 -1.87 8.95 19.04
N VAL A 77 -2.55 9.57 18.07
CA VAL A 77 -2.19 9.51 16.65
C VAL A 77 -1.33 10.71 16.29
N TYR A 78 -0.10 10.44 15.86
CA TYR A 78 0.84 11.45 15.39
C TYR A 78 0.96 11.44 13.87
N VAL A 79 0.84 12.60 13.27
CA VAL A 79 1.05 12.81 11.83
C VAL A 79 2.35 13.60 11.67
N PRO A 80 3.41 13.00 11.12
CA PRO A 80 4.68 13.68 10.93
C PRO A 80 4.57 14.90 10.04
N THR A 81 5.35 15.94 10.33
CA THR A 81 5.49 17.11 9.47
C THR A 81 6.16 16.73 8.14
N LYS A 82 6.17 17.68 7.20
CA LYS A 82 6.87 17.48 5.92
C LYS A 82 8.36 17.27 6.13
N GLU A 83 8.96 18.04 7.01
CA GLU A 83 10.39 17.98 7.36
C GLU A 83 10.75 16.63 8.00
N GLU A 84 9.94 16.17 8.93
CA GLU A 84 10.12 14.86 9.58
C GLU A 84 9.97 13.71 8.57
N ARG A 85 9.00 13.79 7.65
CA ARG A 85 8.85 12.81 6.58
C ARG A 85 10.07 12.79 5.64
N MET A 86 10.63 13.96 5.33
CA MET A 86 11.84 14.04 4.50
C MET A 86 13.04 13.45 5.23
N ALA A 87 13.23 13.75 6.51
CA ALA A 87 14.29 13.16 7.33
C ALA A 87 14.15 11.63 7.40
N PHE A 88 12.94 11.14 7.55
CA PHE A 88 12.65 9.70 7.55
C PHE A 88 12.98 9.05 6.20
N LYS A 89 12.60 9.66 5.08
CA LYS A 89 12.93 9.19 3.74
C LYS A 89 14.44 9.12 3.52
N LYS A 90 15.18 10.14 3.93
CA LYS A 90 16.64 10.19 3.81
C LYS A 90 17.32 9.00 4.50
N VAL A 91 16.87 8.65 5.69
CA VAL A 91 17.41 7.49 6.45
C VAL A 91 17.06 6.17 5.75
N LEU A 92 15.95 6.10 5.02
CA LEU A 92 15.49 4.88 4.37
C LEU A 92 16.08 4.64 2.97
N VAL A 93 16.62 5.66 2.30
CA VAL A 93 17.24 5.50 0.96
C VAL A 93 18.27 4.36 0.89
N PRO A 94 19.18 4.16 1.86
CA PRO A 94 20.13 3.05 1.82
C PRO A 94 19.46 1.67 1.80
N VAL A 95 18.22 1.54 2.27
CA VAL A 95 17.45 0.29 2.21
C VAL A 95 17.14 -0.07 0.77
N HIS A 96 16.80 0.92 -0.08
CA HIS A 96 16.54 0.70 -1.49
C HIS A 96 17.75 0.07 -2.19
N GLN A 97 18.95 0.60 -1.93
CA GLN A 97 20.21 0.08 -2.48
C GLN A 97 20.48 -1.37 -2.01
N LYS A 98 20.28 -1.65 -0.72
CA LYS A 98 20.44 -3.00 -0.16
C LYS A 98 19.47 -4.02 -0.79
N MET A 99 18.32 -3.56 -1.25
CA MET A 99 17.30 -4.41 -1.84
C MET A 99 17.41 -4.53 -3.36
N GLU A 100 18.33 -3.83 -4.02
CA GLU A 100 18.49 -3.89 -5.48
C GLU A 100 18.73 -5.31 -6.00
N SER A 101 19.53 -6.11 -5.33
CA SER A 101 19.81 -7.50 -5.72
C SER A 101 18.57 -8.40 -5.65
N ARG A 102 17.62 -8.07 -4.79
CA ARG A 102 16.40 -8.86 -4.57
C ARG A 102 15.22 -8.38 -5.43
N ILE A 103 15.07 -7.07 -5.57
CA ILE A 103 13.94 -6.44 -6.25
C ILE A 103 14.24 -6.22 -7.73
N GLY A 104 15.47 -5.86 -8.05
CA GLY A 104 15.91 -5.40 -9.36
C GLY A 104 16.01 -3.87 -9.42
N LYS A 105 17.15 -3.39 -9.88
CA LYS A 105 17.43 -1.96 -10.00
C LYS A 105 16.42 -1.25 -10.91
N GLU A 106 16.05 -1.88 -12.02
CA GLU A 106 15.09 -1.32 -12.98
C GLU A 106 13.71 -1.09 -12.36
N ILE A 107 13.26 -2.02 -11.51
CA ILE A 107 11.97 -1.91 -10.81
C ILE A 107 12.02 -0.73 -9.83
N ILE A 108 13.09 -0.61 -9.06
CA ILE A 108 13.27 0.51 -8.12
C ILE A 108 13.27 1.85 -8.87
N GLN A 109 13.99 1.94 -9.98
CA GLN A 109 14.05 3.15 -10.80
C GLN A 109 12.68 3.48 -11.44
N SER A 110 11.92 2.47 -11.86
CA SER A 110 10.57 2.70 -12.39
C SER A 110 9.64 3.27 -11.33
N VAL A 111 9.74 2.81 -10.08
CA VAL A 111 8.96 3.37 -8.96
C VAL A 111 9.37 4.81 -8.67
N TYR A 112 10.66 5.13 -8.69
CA TYR A 112 11.13 6.52 -8.53
C TYR A 112 10.55 7.44 -9.62
N LYS A 113 10.61 7.00 -10.86
CA LYS A 113 10.07 7.75 -12.00
C LYS A 113 8.56 7.96 -11.87
N GLU A 114 7.82 6.92 -11.53
CA GLU A 114 6.36 6.97 -11.40
C GLU A 114 5.90 7.86 -10.24
N THR A 115 6.64 7.82 -9.13
CA THR A 115 6.31 8.60 -7.93
C THR A 115 6.93 10.01 -7.91
N GLY A 116 7.79 10.34 -8.88
CA GLY A 116 8.55 11.59 -8.86
C GLY A 116 9.55 11.68 -7.70
N PHE A 117 9.95 10.54 -7.14
CA PHE A 117 10.89 10.51 -6.02
C PHE A 117 12.33 10.59 -6.52
N ASP A 118 13.07 11.59 -6.06
CA ASP A 118 14.50 11.75 -6.32
C ASP A 118 15.29 11.59 -5.01
N PRO A 119 16.02 10.47 -4.82
CA PRO A 119 16.83 10.26 -3.63
C PRO A 119 17.99 11.24 -3.49
N SER A 120 18.43 11.89 -4.58
CA SER A 120 19.50 12.87 -4.55
C SER A 120 19.06 14.25 -4.04
N SER A 121 17.75 14.49 -3.99
CA SER A 121 17.16 15.75 -3.54
C SER A 121 16.87 15.82 -2.04
N LEU A 122 17.30 14.80 -1.26
CA LEU A 122 17.01 14.66 0.18
C LEU A 122 18.15 15.13 1.09
#